data_e9f54fd08dd7701c4ebef314436a1e1c
#
_entry.id   e9f54fd08dd7701c4ebef314436a1e1c
#
_cell.length_a   1.000
_cell.length_b   1.000
_cell.length_c   1.000
_cell.angle_alpha   90.00
_cell.angle_beta   90.00
_cell.angle_gamma   90.00
#
_symmetry.space_group_name_H-M   'P 1'
#
loop_
_entity.id
_entity.type
_entity.pdbx_description
1 polymer ?
#
loop_
_entity_poly.entity_id
_entity_poly.type
_entity_poly.pdbx_seq_one_letter_code
_entity_poly.pdbx_strand_id
1 'polypeptide(L)'
;MLWLEAETADGVVGLGETFYAAEAVEAYIHANLAPIVLGMSAVDIEAVYYRTRPYVGFVAASTELRARSALDIALWDALGKVTGQPISVLLGGRIRSQIPVYNTCAGNQYVRGTKLGTTENFGIASSGTDQNYEDLDRFLNDPVGLAGSLLDMGIDSMKIWPFDFAAE
;
A
#
# COMPACT_ATOMS: atom_id res chain seq x y z
N MET A 1 2.56 -9.56 -0.11
CA MET A 1 2.75 -8.31 -0.89
C MET A 1 2.98 -8.71 -2.33
N LEU A 2 2.41 -7.97 -3.28
CA LEU A 2 2.58 -8.16 -4.72
C LEU A 2 3.21 -6.90 -5.31
N TRP A 3 4.25 -7.08 -6.10
CA TRP A 3 4.83 -6.04 -6.94
C TRP A 3 4.43 -6.28 -8.39
N LEU A 4 4.07 -5.21 -9.09
CA LEU A 4 3.73 -5.23 -10.51
C LEU A 4 4.71 -4.34 -11.26
N GLU A 5 5.36 -4.91 -12.26
CA GLU A 5 6.19 -4.18 -13.21
C GLU A 5 5.44 -4.05 -14.55
N ALA A 6 5.25 -2.82 -15.00
CA ALA A 6 4.70 -2.52 -16.32
C ALA A 6 5.83 -1.99 -17.21
N GLU A 7 6.29 -2.83 -18.13
CA GLU A 7 7.34 -2.46 -19.08
C GLU A 7 6.73 -1.88 -20.37
N THR A 8 7.22 -0.72 -20.77
CA THR A 8 6.86 -0.08 -22.04
C THR A 8 7.70 -0.63 -23.18
N ALA A 9 7.26 -0.43 -24.43
CA ALA A 9 8.01 -0.83 -25.62
C ALA A 9 9.43 -0.23 -25.69
N ASP A 10 9.62 0.93 -25.07
CA ASP A 10 10.92 1.62 -24.99
C ASP A 10 11.77 1.19 -23.79
N GLY A 11 11.34 0.16 -23.05
CA GLY A 11 12.06 -0.42 -21.91
C GLY A 11 11.95 0.37 -20.61
N VAL A 12 11.03 1.32 -20.51
CA VAL A 12 10.75 1.98 -19.23
C VAL A 12 9.86 1.09 -18.38
N VAL A 13 10.31 0.79 -17.15
CA VAL A 13 9.58 -0.03 -16.20
C VAL A 13 8.92 0.85 -15.16
N GLY A 14 7.60 0.82 -15.11
CA GLY A 14 6.81 1.41 -14.03
C GLY A 14 6.53 0.37 -12.96
N LEU A 15 6.62 0.78 -11.70
CA LEU A 15 6.44 -0.09 -10.54
C LEU A 15 5.17 0.25 -9.79
N GLY A 16 4.31 -0.76 -9.58
CA GLY A 16 3.13 -0.69 -8.74
C GLY A 16 3.16 -1.73 -7.65
N GLU A 17 2.35 -1.55 -6.62
CA GLU A 17 2.27 -2.49 -5.52
C GLU A 17 0.86 -2.67 -4.97
N THR A 18 0.63 -3.80 -4.34
CA THR A 18 -0.54 -4.05 -3.51
C THR A 18 -0.25 -5.12 -2.46
N PHE A 19 -1.12 -5.24 -1.47
CA PHE A 19 -1.06 -6.27 -0.46
C PHE A 19 -2.46 -6.86 -0.23
N TYR A 20 -2.58 -7.93 0.56
CA TYR A 20 -3.75 -8.79 0.69
C TYR A 20 -4.07 -9.61 -0.56
N ALA A 21 -4.29 -10.89 -0.36
CA ALA A 21 -4.68 -11.86 -1.39
C ALA A 21 -3.80 -11.78 -2.64
N ALA A 22 -2.47 -11.72 -2.46
CA ALA A 22 -1.51 -11.47 -3.52
C ALA A 22 -1.68 -12.44 -4.70
N GLU A 23 -1.88 -13.73 -4.43
CA GLU A 23 -2.07 -14.76 -5.45
C GLU A 23 -3.36 -14.56 -6.25
N ALA A 24 -4.44 -14.14 -5.60
CA ALA A 24 -5.70 -13.85 -6.28
C ALA A 24 -5.60 -12.59 -7.14
N VAL A 25 -4.87 -11.57 -6.66
CA VAL A 25 -4.59 -10.34 -7.42
C VAL A 25 -3.72 -10.64 -8.63
N GLU A 26 -2.65 -11.42 -8.47
CA GLU A 26 -1.78 -11.86 -9.56
C GLU A 26 -2.58 -12.60 -10.64
N ALA A 27 -3.38 -13.58 -10.24
CA ALA A 27 -4.23 -14.32 -11.17
C ALA A 27 -5.19 -13.39 -11.94
N TYR A 28 -5.78 -12.40 -11.25
CA TYR A 28 -6.67 -11.44 -11.89
C TYR A 28 -5.93 -10.53 -12.87
N ILE A 29 -4.73 -10.07 -12.54
CA ILE A 29 -3.89 -9.27 -13.43
C ILE A 29 -3.64 -10.04 -14.73
N HIS A 30 -3.14 -11.27 -14.63
CA HIS A 30 -2.80 -12.06 -15.79
C HIS A 30 -4.00 -12.51 -16.63
N ALA A 31 -5.07 -12.91 -15.99
CA ALA A 31 -6.25 -13.45 -16.69
C ALA A 31 -7.18 -12.38 -17.22
N ASN A 32 -7.27 -11.21 -16.59
CA ASN A 32 -8.29 -10.22 -16.91
C ASN A 32 -7.72 -8.86 -17.36
N LEU A 33 -6.65 -8.35 -16.71
CA LEU A 33 -6.10 -7.04 -17.07
C LEU A 33 -5.11 -7.12 -18.23
N ALA A 34 -4.15 -8.03 -18.17
CA ALA A 34 -3.10 -8.14 -19.16
C ALA A 34 -3.64 -8.29 -20.61
N PRO A 35 -4.67 -9.13 -20.89
CA PRO A 35 -5.23 -9.23 -22.23
C PRO A 35 -5.86 -7.93 -22.75
N ILE A 36 -6.26 -7.04 -21.87
CA ILE A 36 -6.85 -5.74 -22.22
C ILE A 36 -5.78 -4.68 -22.47
N VAL A 37 -4.73 -4.65 -21.62
CA VAL A 37 -3.80 -3.52 -21.56
C VAL A 37 -2.53 -3.73 -22.36
N LEU A 38 -2.15 -4.97 -22.66
CA LEU A 38 -0.98 -5.25 -23.48
C LEU A 38 -1.14 -4.65 -24.86
N GLY A 39 -0.16 -3.85 -25.27
CA GLY A 39 -0.18 -3.10 -26.53
C GLY A 39 -0.92 -1.76 -26.48
N MET A 40 -1.51 -1.38 -25.33
CA MET A 40 -2.01 -0.01 -25.15
C MET A 40 -0.85 0.96 -24.85
N SER A 41 -1.08 2.22 -25.12
CA SER A 41 -0.14 3.30 -24.75
C SER A 41 -0.09 3.44 -23.23
N ALA A 42 1.09 3.31 -22.65
CA ALA A 42 1.29 3.42 -21.18
C ALA A 42 1.09 4.85 -20.64
N VAL A 43 1.14 5.86 -21.53
CA VAL A 43 0.90 7.27 -21.13
C VAL A 43 -0.58 7.65 -21.18
N ASP A 44 -1.42 6.82 -21.81
CA ASP A 44 -2.87 7.05 -21.86
C ASP A 44 -3.58 6.42 -20.65
N ILE A 45 -3.17 6.82 -19.46
CA ILE A 45 -3.60 6.21 -18.17
C ILE A 45 -5.12 6.19 -18.04
N GLU A 46 -5.80 7.30 -18.38
CA GLU A 46 -7.26 7.39 -18.34
C GLU A 46 -7.93 6.41 -19.31
N ALA A 47 -7.35 6.17 -20.48
CA ALA A 47 -7.87 5.18 -21.41
C ALA A 47 -7.73 3.75 -20.87
N VAL A 48 -6.59 3.44 -20.23
CA VAL A 48 -6.39 2.16 -19.53
C VAL A 48 -7.38 2.00 -18.38
N TYR A 49 -7.54 3.03 -17.56
CA TYR A 49 -8.53 3.04 -16.46
C TYR A 49 -9.94 2.75 -16.97
N TYR A 50 -10.37 3.43 -18.03
CA TYR A 50 -11.69 3.26 -18.60
C TYR A 50 -11.91 1.86 -19.20
N ARG A 51 -10.92 1.33 -19.91
CA ARG A 51 -10.98 0.00 -20.53
C ARG A 51 -10.96 -1.15 -19.54
N THR A 52 -10.31 -0.98 -18.40
CA THR A 52 -10.25 -1.98 -17.32
C THR A 52 -11.38 -1.85 -16.32
N ARG A 53 -12.22 -0.82 -16.45
CA ARG A 53 -13.36 -0.61 -15.56
C ARG A 53 -14.41 -1.70 -15.76
N PRO A 54 -14.86 -2.38 -14.69
CA PRO A 54 -15.87 -3.41 -14.81
C PRO A 54 -17.23 -2.81 -15.21
N TYR A 55 -17.95 -3.55 -16.03
CA TYR A 55 -19.29 -3.17 -16.46
C TYR A 55 -20.32 -3.26 -15.32
N VAL A 56 -20.16 -4.25 -14.43
CA VAL A 56 -21.09 -4.48 -13.31
C VAL A 56 -20.44 -4.07 -11.98
N GLY A 57 -21.15 -3.29 -11.18
CA GLY A 57 -20.62 -2.67 -9.96
C GLY A 57 -20.12 -3.65 -8.90
N PHE A 58 -20.67 -4.87 -8.82
CA PHE A 58 -20.21 -5.87 -7.85
C PHE A 58 -18.84 -6.47 -8.17
N VAL A 59 -18.32 -6.28 -9.38
CA VAL A 59 -16.95 -6.69 -9.76
C VAL A 59 -15.92 -5.61 -9.46
N ALA A 60 -16.30 -4.50 -8.86
CA ALA A 60 -15.42 -3.35 -8.62
C ALA A 60 -14.84 -3.28 -7.20
N ALA A 61 -14.84 -4.38 -6.45
CA ALA A 61 -14.38 -4.43 -5.07
C ALA A 61 -13.26 -5.46 -4.88
N SER A 62 -12.52 -5.34 -3.76
CA SER A 62 -11.53 -6.32 -3.34
C SER A 62 -10.42 -6.60 -4.37
N THR A 63 -10.28 -7.82 -4.84
CA THR A 63 -9.18 -8.29 -5.70
C THR A 63 -9.06 -7.50 -7.00
N GLU A 64 -10.18 -7.25 -7.66
CA GLU A 64 -10.25 -6.53 -8.94
C GLU A 64 -9.77 -5.08 -8.80
N LEU A 65 -10.22 -4.41 -7.75
CA LEU A 65 -9.80 -3.03 -7.48
C LEU A 65 -8.32 -2.95 -7.12
N ARG A 66 -7.82 -3.92 -6.33
CA ARG A 66 -6.39 -3.99 -5.98
C ARG A 66 -5.51 -4.20 -7.20
N ALA A 67 -5.92 -5.09 -8.10
CA ALA A 67 -5.20 -5.35 -9.35
C ALA A 67 -5.13 -4.08 -10.23
N ARG A 68 -6.27 -3.41 -10.40
CA ARG A 68 -6.33 -2.15 -11.16
C ARG A 68 -5.53 -1.03 -10.51
N SER A 69 -5.57 -0.92 -9.17
CA SER A 69 -4.78 0.08 -8.45
C SER A 69 -3.28 -0.15 -8.59
N ALA A 70 -2.82 -1.41 -8.52
CA ALA A 70 -1.40 -1.71 -8.75
C ALA A 70 -0.96 -1.34 -10.16
N LEU A 71 -1.80 -1.62 -11.18
CA LEU A 71 -1.54 -1.22 -12.56
C LEU A 71 -1.53 0.30 -12.71
N ASP A 72 -2.49 1.00 -12.14
CA ASP A 72 -2.58 2.47 -12.19
C ASP A 72 -1.33 3.12 -11.60
N ILE A 73 -0.89 2.66 -10.43
CA ILE A 73 0.35 3.14 -9.79
C ILE A 73 1.56 2.91 -10.72
N ALA A 74 1.67 1.72 -11.33
CA ALA A 74 2.76 1.41 -12.24
C ALA A 74 2.77 2.32 -13.49
N LEU A 75 1.60 2.65 -14.03
CA LEU A 75 1.49 3.55 -15.18
C LEU A 75 1.88 4.99 -14.82
N TRP A 76 1.45 5.49 -13.65
CA TRP A 76 1.88 6.81 -13.16
C TRP A 76 3.38 6.87 -12.89
N ASP A 77 3.97 5.79 -12.33
CA ASP A 77 5.42 5.70 -12.13
C ASP A 77 6.18 5.68 -13.47
N ALA A 78 5.69 4.91 -14.46
CA ALA A 78 6.27 4.91 -15.80
C ALA A 78 6.20 6.30 -16.45
N LEU A 79 5.05 6.98 -16.36
CA LEU A 79 4.89 8.34 -16.89
C LEU A 79 5.84 9.33 -16.21
N GLY A 80 6.01 9.23 -14.89
CA GLY A 80 6.97 10.02 -14.14
C GLY A 80 8.40 9.83 -14.63
N LYS A 81 8.80 8.59 -14.89
CA LYS A 81 10.13 8.22 -15.41
C LYS A 81 10.34 8.73 -16.83
N VAL A 82 9.35 8.57 -17.71
CA VAL A 82 9.40 9.05 -19.10
C VAL A 82 9.52 10.57 -19.16
N THR A 83 8.77 11.27 -18.32
CA THR A 83 8.75 12.74 -18.34
C THR A 83 9.81 13.38 -17.47
N GLY A 84 10.51 12.61 -16.62
CA GLY A 84 11.45 13.13 -15.61
C GLY A 84 10.77 13.99 -14.55
N GLN A 85 9.47 13.78 -14.31
CA GLN A 85 8.69 14.57 -13.37
C GLN A 85 8.20 13.71 -12.18
N PRO A 86 8.18 14.25 -10.96
CA PRO A 86 7.54 13.57 -9.85
C PRO A 86 6.02 13.51 -10.07
N ILE A 87 5.39 12.44 -9.58
CA ILE A 87 3.93 12.23 -9.71
C ILE A 87 3.14 13.42 -9.16
N SER A 88 3.62 14.06 -8.10
CA SER A 88 2.97 15.26 -7.55
C SER A 88 2.84 16.42 -8.54
N VAL A 89 3.79 16.54 -9.47
CA VAL A 89 3.74 17.56 -10.55
C VAL A 89 2.75 17.13 -11.64
N LEU A 90 2.79 15.85 -12.02
CA LEU A 90 1.88 15.31 -13.02
C LEU A 90 0.41 15.37 -12.58
N LEU A 91 0.15 15.27 -11.28
CA LEU A 91 -1.19 15.39 -10.67
C LEU A 91 -1.61 16.84 -10.38
N GLY A 92 -0.89 17.85 -10.89
CA GLY A 92 -1.28 19.26 -10.77
C GLY A 92 -0.45 20.09 -9.80
N GLY A 93 0.64 19.52 -9.24
CA GLY A 93 1.58 20.25 -8.39
C GLY A 93 1.40 20.02 -6.89
N ARG A 94 2.34 20.55 -6.13
CA ARG A 94 2.36 20.39 -4.67
C ARG A 94 1.50 21.42 -3.98
N ILE A 95 0.56 20.98 -3.17
CA ILE A 95 -0.21 21.85 -2.27
C ILE A 95 0.53 22.02 -0.93
N ARG A 96 1.31 20.99 -0.52
CA ARG A 96 2.04 20.98 0.75
C ARG A 96 3.48 20.55 0.53
N SER A 97 4.41 21.17 1.24
CA SER A 97 5.82 20.77 1.27
C SER A 97 6.12 19.68 2.30
N GLN A 98 5.25 19.55 3.30
CA GLN A 98 5.35 18.58 4.39
C GLN A 98 3.99 17.94 4.64
N ILE A 99 3.99 16.65 4.97
CA ILE A 99 2.79 15.87 5.32
C ILE A 99 2.96 15.42 6.76
N PRO A 100 2.01 15.76 7.68
CA PRO A 100 2.02 15.22 9.03
C PRO A 100 1.91 13.70 8.99
N VAL A 101 2.69 13.04 9.82
CA VAL A 101 2.67 11.58 9.96
C VAL A 101 2.35 11.20 11.40
N TYR A 102 1.82 10.00 11.58
CA TYR A 102 1.66 9.42 12.89
C TYR A 102 2.26 8.01 12.92
N ASN A 103 2.67 7.57 14.11
CA ASN A 103 3.06 6.17 14.30
C ASN A 103 1.81 5.31 14.56
N THR A 104 1.71 4.18 13.89
CA THR A 104 0.58 3.25 14.05
C THR A 104 0.66 2.44 15.35
N CYS A 105 1.82 2.40 16.01
CA CYS A 105 2.10 1.61 17.21
C CYS A 105 1.75 0.12 17.02
N ALA A 106 2.10 -0.42 15.86
CA ALA A 106 1.85 -1.82 15.51
C ALA A 106 3.09 -2.68 15.75
N GLY A 107 2.88 -3.98 15.95
CA GLY A 107 3.97 -4.96 16.05
C GLY A 107 4.63 -5.24 14.70
N ASN A 108 5.82 -5.82 14.76
CA ASN A 108 6.61 -6.17 13.57
C ASN A 108 5.94 -7.20 12.65
N GLN A 109 4.94 -7.92 13.15
CA GLN A 109 4.15 -8.90 12.39
C GLN A 109 2.87 -8.30 11.79
N TYR A 110 2.62 -7.01 11.96
CA TYR A 110 1.38 -6.35 11.58
C TYR A 110 0.91 -6.66 10.14
N VAL A 111 1.82 -6.69 9.18
CA VAL A 111 1.48 -7.01 7.77
C VAL A 111 1.96 -8.39 7.32
N ARG A 112 2.59 -9.15 8.20
CA ARG A 112 3.13 -10.48 7.87
C ARG A 112 2.18 -11.62 8.21
N GLY A 113 1.17 -11.34 9.03
CA GLY A 113 0.14 -12.31 9.36
C GLY A 113 -0.71 -12.68 8.13
N THR A 114 -1.02 -13.96 7.99
CA THR A 114 -1.85 -14.47 6.89
C THR A 114 -3.34 -14.50 7.20
N LYS A 115 -3.71 -14.32 8.46
CA LYS A 115 -5.12 -14.35 8.90
C LYS A 115 -5.72 -12.96 8.86
N LEU A 116 -6.59 -12.72 7.91
CA LEU A 116 -7.33 -11.46 7.79
C LEU A 116 -8.39 -11.35 8.90
N GLY A 117 -8.44 -10.17 9.54
CA GLY A 117 -9.52 -9.82 10.48
C GLY A 117 -9.38 -10.42 11.89
N THR A 118 -8.18 -10.84 12.29
CA THR A 118 -7.87 -11.27 13.64
C THR A 118 -6.84 -10.35 14.30
N THR A 119 -6.81 -10.31 15.62
CA THR A 119 -5.81 -9.55 16.40
C THR A 119 -4.39 -10.04 16.16
N GLU A 120 -4.20 -11.30 15.75
CA GLU A 120 -2.90 -11.84 15.34
C GLU A 120 -2.27 -11.02 14.20
N ASN A 121 -3.06 -10.38 13.35
CA ASN A 121 -2.56 -9.50 12.28
C ASN A 121 -1.91 -8.22 12.81
N PHE A 122 -2.24 -7.80 14.02
CA PHE A 122 -1.64 -6.63 14.65
C PHE A 122 -0.34 -6.95 15.38
N GLY A 123 0.10 -8.19 15.38
CA GLY A 123 1.33 -8.63 16.04
C GLY A 123 1.17 -8.89 17.54
N ILE A 124 -0.05 -8.91 18.07
CA ILE A 124 -0.33 -9.06 19.51
C ILE A 124 0.13 -10.42 20.05
N ALA A 125 0.04 -11.47 19.23
CA ALA A 125 0.45 -12.82 19.61
C ALA A 125 1.95 -13.10 19.41
N SER A 126 2.69 -12.21 18.79
CA SER A 126 4.11 -12.40 18.53
C SER A 126 4.95 -11.75 19.63
N SER A 127 5.44 -12.55 20.56
CA SER A 127 6.56 -12.16 21.42
C SER A 127 7.84 -12.04 20.58
N GLY A 128 7.93 -11.00 19.77
CA GLY A 128 9.08 -10.70 18.94
C GLY A 128 10.30 -10.38 19.79
N THR A 129 11.44 -10.91 19.43
CA THR A 129 12.70 -10.71 20.13
C THR A 129 13.43 -9.42 19.77
N ASP A 130 12.93 -8.67 18.79
CA ASP A 130 13.55 -7.42 18.36
C ASP A 130 12.82 -6.21 18.96
N GLN A 131 13.15 -5.94 20.23
CA GLN A 131 12.54 -4.87 21.03
C GLN A 131 12.78 -3.46 20.47
N ASN A 132 13.74 -3.26 19.59
CA ASN A 132 14.07 -1.93 19.05
C ASN A 132 13.02 -1.39 18.07
N TYR A 133 12.21 -2.26 17.49
CA TYR A 133 11.20 -1.92 16.49
C TYR A 133 9.81 -2.46 16.85
N GLU A 134 9.62 -2.88 18.10
CA GLU A 134 8.36 -3.44 18.58
C GLU A 134 7.54 -2.35 19.27
N ASP A 135 6.94 -1.49 18.46
CA ASP A 135 6.16 -0.35 18.96
C ASP A 135 4.85 -0.77 19.64
N LEU A 136 4.29 -1.93 19.29
CA LEU A 136 3.09 -2.43 19.96
C LEU A 136 3.40 -2.84 21.41
N ASP A 137 4.48 -3.58 21.65
CA ASP A 137 4.90 -3.95 23.01
C ASP A 137 5.21 -2.70 23.83
N ARG A 138 5.93 -1.74 23.25
CA ARG A 138 6.21 -0.46 23.91
C ARG A 138 4.94 0.34 24.20
N PHE A 139 3.99 0.37 23.27
CA PHE A 139 2.70 1.02 23.50
C PHE A 139 1.95 0.41 24.69
N LEU A 140 1.97 -0.93 24.80
CA LEU A 140 1.28 -1.63 25.89
C LEU A 140 1.95 -1.49 27.24
N ASN A 141 3.28 -1.50 27.29
CA ASN A 141 4.05 -1.61 28.54
C ASN A 141 4.79 -0.31 28.91
N ASP A 142 5.13 0.55 27.95
CA ASP A 142 5.83 1.83 28.17
C ASP A 142 5.36 2.90 27.17
N PRO A 143 4.08 3.30 27.17
CA PRO A 143 3.56 4.28 26.22
C PRO A 143 4.21 5.66 26.34
N VAL A 144 4.66 6.03 27.53
CA VAL A 144 5.31 7.32 27.79
C VAL A 144 6.70 7.35 27.14
N GLY A 145 7.50 6.29 27.33
CA GLY A 145 8.80 6.16 26.69
C GLY A 145 8.69 6.08 25.18
N LEU A 146 7.70 5.37 24.64
CA LEU A 146 7.42 5.35 23.20
C LEU A 146 7.09 6.75 22.70
N ALA A 147 6.17 7.46 23.32
CA ALA A 147 5.80 8.82 22.93
C ALA A 147 7.00 9.77 22.95
N GLY A 148 7.84 9.70 23.99
CA GLY A 148 9.08 10.48 24.06
C GLY A 148 10.01 10.22 22.90
N SER A 149 10.26 8.95 22.56
CA SER A 149 11.12 8.57 21.43
C SER A 149 10.55 9.01 20.07
N LEU A 150 9.23 9.02 19.90
CA LEU A 150 8.59 9.51 18.69
C LEU A 150 8.73 11.03 18.56
N LEU A 151 8.55 11.77 19.66
CA LEU A 151 8.79 13.23 19.68
C LEU A 151 10.23 13.58 19.34
N ASP A 152 11.22 12.81 19.83
CA ASP A 152 12.64 12.99 19.48
C ASP A 152 12.90 12.77 17.98
N MET A 153 12.11 11.93 17.33
CA MET A 153 12.14 11.72 15.87
C MET A 153 11.31 12.75 15.07
N GLY A 154 10.63 13.68 15.75
CA GLY A 154 9.75 14.66 15.11
C GLY A 154 8.37 14.13 14.76
N ILE A 155 7.96 12.97 15.29
CA ILE A 155 6.61 12.40 15.13
C ILE A 155 5.77 12.77 16.34
N ASP A 156 4.80 13.67 16.16
CA ASP A 156 3.98 14.24 17.23
C ASP A 156 2.63 13.54 17.43
N SER A 157 2.38 12.49 16.70
CA SER A 157 1.08 11.81 16.69
C SER A 157 1.23 10.29 16.76
N MET A 158 0.38 9.66 17.56
CA MET A 158 0.31 8.20 17.73
C MET A 158 -1.11 7.71 17.44
N LYS A 159 -1.23 6.58 16.74
CA LYS A 159 -2.47 5.82 16.67
C LYS A 159 -2.46 4.75 17.76
N ILE A 160 -3.44 4.81 18.65
CA ILE A 160 -3.54 3.90 19.79
C ILE A 160 -4.67 2.89 19.59
N TRP A 161 -4.53 1.70 20.18
CA TRP A 161 -5.43 0.54 20.06
C TRP A 161 -5.87 0.02 21.45
N PRO A 162 -6.53 0.85 22.27
CA PRO A 162 -6.69 0.54 23.67
C PRO A 162 -7.70 -0.56 23.98
N PHE A 163 -8.57 -0.91 23.03
CA PHE A 163 -9.68 -1.86 23.24
C PHE A 163 -9.58 -3.14 22.43
N ASP A 164 -8.64 -3.23 21.49
CA ASP A 164 -8.59 -4.35 20.57
C ASP A 164 -8.24 -5.68 21.26
N PHE A 165 -7.47 -5.62 22.37
CA PHE A 165 -7.14 -6.81 23.18
C PHE A 165 -8.28 -7.30 24.07
N ALA A 166 -9.27 -6.46 24.33
CA ALA A 166 -10.43 -6.79 25.15
C ALA A 166 -11.62 -7.29 24.34
N ALA A 167 -11.47 -7.36 23.01
CA ALA A 167 -12.53 -7.77 22.09
C ALA A 167 -12.57 -9.28 21.84
N GLU A 168 -11.64 -10.07 22.43
CA GLU A 168 -11.55 -11.54 22.32
C GLU A 168 -12.04 -12.28 23.55
#